data_83a995f85fba3f49035bd5f3aa878a21
#
_entry.id   83a995f85fba3f49035bd5f3aa878a21
#
_cell.length_a   1.000
_cell.length_b   1.000
_cell.length_c   1.000
_cell.angle_alpha   90.00
_cell.angle_beta   90.00
_cell.angle_gamma   90.00
#
_symmetry.space_group_name_H-M   'P 1'
#
loop_
_entity.id
_entity.type
_entity.pdbx_description
1 polymer ?
#
loop_
_entity_poly.entity_id
_entity_poly.type
_entity_poly.pdbx_seq_one_letter_code
_entity_poly.pdbx_strand_id
1 'polypeptide(L)'
;MNRWKHLATAGLAAALAWIVPFVPGRTAEEAGKAAPPAPLLVAMTPIASAIEWTGPQPTGVMIDIWEDLGGRLGRSSEFVKVPSFAALVEMARTGKADVALGPLAITEEREKLFDLTHPIAHSGLRIAVRQKNNSGFLDALGSLVSWDLLALLGLVLGLALLSGHLLWWFERGENAKSFPREYPRGVWESIWWIASTIVSGGCDDKHVDSVLGRAIAYAWMVGGIVLVAALTSMLTATMTAERVTGTIHGVRDLAGRTVACQESAVSGDSVRRRGGIVQEFNSMNEALDALALGMVDAVVGENQQMMYLVNQPNRRNIRLVGPIFDSFDYGIGLPAGSQLREELNTAILRMREDGTLDRIKEEWFGKHE
;
A
#
# COMPACT_ATOMS: atom_id res chain seq x y z
N MET A 1 -105.66 -9.79 43.83
CA MET A 1 -106.29 -9.66 45.14
C MET A 1 -105.36 -8.86 46.03
N ASN A 2 -105.88 -7.72 46.51
CA ASN A 2 -105.51 -6.94 47.69
C ASN A 2 -104.06 -6.47 47.86
N ARG A 3 -103.84 -5.22 47.80
CA ARG A 3 -104.29 -4.02 48.52
C ARG A 3 -103.32 -3.55 49.60
N TRP A 4 -102.81 -2.30 49.43
CA TRP A 4 -102.73 -1.25 50.45
C TRP A 4 -101.55 -1.41 51.49
N LYS A 5 -100.90 -0.42 52.03
CA LYS A 5 -101.06 1.05 52.14
C LYS A 5 -99.78 1.59 52.78
N HIS A 6 -99.39 2.82 52.43
CA HIS A 6 -99.00 3.96 53.26
C HIS A 6 -98.03 3.78 54.44
N LEU A 7 -97.11 4.60 54.75
CA LEU A 7 -97.03 6.06 54.96
C LEU A 7 -95.59 6.46 55.25
N ALA A 8 -95.24 7.57 54.75
CA ALA A 8 -94.31 8.62 55.16
C ALA A 8 -93.74 8.58 56.57
N THR A 9 -92.48 8.90 56.70
CA THR A 9 -91.97 9.96 57.60
C THR A 9 -90.61 10.50 57.12
N ALA A 10 -90.52 11.81 57.17
CA ALA A 10 -89.33 12.65 56.86
C ALA A 10 -88.22 12.46 57.90
N GLY A 11 -87.04 12.67 57.51
CA GLY A 11 -85.87 12.78 58.43
C GLY A 11 -84.54 13.13 57.79
N LEU A 12 -84.23 14.36 57.85
CA LEU A 12 -82.96 15.06 57.89
C LEU A 12 -81.84 14.62 56.94
N ALA A 13 -81.52 15.58 56.09
CA ALA A 13 -80.27 15.73 55.35
C ALA A 13 -79.03 15.81 56.27
N ALA A 14 -78.03 15.04 56.00
CA ALA A 14 -76.66 15.33 56.39
C ALA A 14 -75.77 15.38 55.14
N ALA A 15 -75.48 16.60 54.73
CA ALA A 15 -74.55 16.90 53.65
C ALA A 15 -73.09 16.54 54.09
N LEU A 16 -72.56 15.42 53.64
CA LEU A 16 -71.11 15.14 53.65
C LEU A 16 -70.56 15.63 52.34
N ALA A 17 -69.99 16.85 52.38
CA ALA A 17 -69.16 17.40 51.31
C ALA A 17 -67.89 16.56 51.18
N TRP A 18 -67.81 15.76 50.14
CA TRP A 18 -66.54 15.15 49.70
C TRP A 18 -65.64 16.24 49.08
N ILE A 19 -64.63 16.66 49.83
CA ILE A 19 -63.53 17.45 49.30
C ILE A 19 -62.71 16.51 48.41
N VAL A 20 -62.96 16.52 47.11
CA VAL A 20 -62.03 15.94 46.09
C VAL A 20 -60.87 16.90 45.96
N PRO A 21 -59.64 16.52 46.28
CA PRO A 21 -58.52 17.41 46.02
C PRO A 21 -58.47 17.64 44.51
N PHE A 22 -58.52 18.90 44.10
CA PHE A 22 -58.25 19.34 42.74
C PHE A 22 -56.78 19.04 42.43
N VAL A 23 -56.51 17.94 41.73
CA VAL A 23 -55.22 17.68 41.11
C VAL A 23 -55.17 18.59 39.88
N PRO A 24 -54.28 19.59 39.84
CA PRO A 24 -54.14 20.40 38.65
C PRO A 24 -53.85 19.47 37.48
N GLY A 25 -54.73 19.48 36.48
CA GLY A 25 -54.55 18.72 35.25
C GLY A 25 -53.21 19.09 34.66
N ARG A 26 -52.35 18.09 34.44
CA ARG A 26 -51.16 18.25 33.59
C ARG A 26 -51.66 18.85 32.29
N THR A 27 -51.15 20.03 31.99
CA THR A 27 -51.42 20.71 30.71
C THR A 27 -50.94 19.75 29.60
N ALA A 28 -51.75 19.64 28.55
CA ALA A 28 -51.48 18.78 27.39
C ALA A 28 -50.12 19.08 26.70
N GLU A 29 -49.38 20.06 27.18
CA GLU A 29 -48.08 20.50 26.69
C GLU A 29 -46.91 19.65 27.22
N GLU A 30 -47.10 18.88 28.34
CA GLU A 30 -46.06 17.95 28.85
C GLU A 30 -46.20 16.52 28.29
N ALA A 31 -47.24 16.21 27.57
CA ALA A 31 -47.45 14.86 26.98
C ALA A 31 -46.75 14.64 25.64
N GLY A 32 -45.99 15.63 25.14
CA GLY A 32 -45.39 15.60 23.79
C GLY A 32 -43.86 15.45 23.69
N LYS A 33 -43.12 15.40 24.79
CA LYS A 33 -41.70 15.05 24.71
C LYS A 33 -41.54 13.53 24.76
N ALA A 34 -41.60 12.90 23.58
CA ALA A 34 -41.13 11.52 23.45
C ALA A 34 -39.70 11.45 24.04
N ALA A 35 -39.43 10.43 24.85
CA ALA A 35 -38.06 10.21 25.34
C ALA A 35 -37.10 10.24 24.15
N PRO A 36 -35.95 10.88 24.27
CA PRO A 36 -35.00 10.91 23.18
C PRO A 36 -34.72 9.46 22.75
N PRO A 37 -34.63 9.20 21.45
CA PRO A 37 -34.33 7.87 20.95
C PRO A 37 -33.02 7.37 21.55
N ALA A 38 -32.91 6.07 21.83
CA ALA A 38 -31.71 5.45 22.37
C ALA A 38 -30.49 5.79 21.48
N PRO A 39 -29.33 6.01 22.07
CA PRO A 39 -28.11 6.28 21.29
C PRO A 39 -27.79 5.12 20.36
N LEU A 40 -27.31 5.42 19.15
CA LEU A 40 -26.84 4.42 18.20
C LEU A 40 -25.50 3.86 18.63
N LEU A 41 -25.36 2.55 18.67
CA LEU A 41 -24.09 1.87 18.91
C LEU A 41 -23.26 1.85 17.62
N VAL A 42 -22.20 2.67 17.57
CA VAL A 42 -21.37 2.88 16.39
C VAL A 42 -20.03 2.19 16.61
N ALA A 43 -19.83 1.04 15.99
CA ALA A 43 -18.55 0.34 16.01
C ALA A 43 -17.58 0.97 15.00
N MET A 44 -16.31 1.09 15.39
CA MET A 44 -15.25 1.59 14.52
C MET A 44 -13.87 1.06 14.92
N THR A 45 -12.94 1.10 13.98
CA THR A 45 -11.52 0.77 14.22
C THR A 45 -10.64 1.90 13.69
N PRO A 46 -9.50 2.19 14.31
CA PRO A 46 -8.56 3.15 13.75
C PRO A 46 -8.10 2.73 12.35
N ILE A 47 -8.32 3.62 11.39
CA ILE A 47 -7.92 3.46 9.98
C ILE A 47 -7.24 4.74 9.58
N ALA A 48 -5.95 4.66 9.25
CA ALA A 48 -5.14 5.82 8.88
C ALA A 48 -5.86 6.67 7.82
N SER A 49 -5.84 7.98 7.99
CA SER A 49 -6.54 9.00 7.18
C SER A 49 -8.07 9.03 7.28
N ALA A 50 -8.71 8.06 7.89
CA ALA A 50 -10.17 7.99 7.98
C ALA A 50 -10.70 8.14 9.42
N ILE A 51 -10.11 7.40 10.36
CA ILE A 51 -10.47 7.38 11.78
C ILE A 51 -9.20 7.31 12.62
N GLU A 52 -8.98 8.33 13.44
CA GLU A 52 -7.90 8.36 14.43
C GLU A 52 -8.51 8.30 15.83
N TRP A 53 -7.92 7.46 16.70
CA TRP A 53 -8.37 7.33 18.09
C TRP A 53 -7.18 7.44 19.05
N THR A 54 -6.68 8.65 19.18
CA THR A 54 -5.52 8.97 20.03
C THR A 54 -5.89 9.62 21.37
N GLY A 55 -7.13 10.09 21.50
CA GLY A 55 -7.68 10.77 22.68
C GLY A 55 -8.94 10.10 23.22
N PRO A 56 -9.70 10.80 24.08
CA PRO A 56 -10.96 10.32 24.65
C PRO A 56 -12.10 10.20 23.60
N GLN A 57 -12.01 10.97 22.53
CA GLN A 57 -12.94 10.96 21.40
C GLN A 57 -12.19 10.62 20.11
N PRO A 58 -12.82 9.87 19.20
CA PRO A 58 -12.27 9.63 17.88
C PRO A 58 -12.34 10.91 17.04
N THR A 59 -11.44 11.02 16.04
CA THR A 59 -11.39 12.12 15.07
C THR A 59 -11.15 11.53 13.67
N GLY A 60 -11.38 12.32 12.64
CA GLY A 60 -11.13 11.88 11.27
C GLY A 60 -12.29 12.19 10.34
N VAL A 61 -12.05 12.13 9.03
CA VAL A 61 -13.06 12.45 8.02
C VAL A 61 -14.35 11.65 8.18
N MET A 62 -14.25 10.38 8.57
CA MET A 62 -15.42 9.53 8.80
C MET A 62 -16.21 9.95 10.03
N ILE A 63 -15.56 10.52 11.03
CA ILE A 63 -16.21 11.03 12.25
C ILE A 63 -16.98 12.30 11.92
N ASP A 64 -16.37 13.23 11.20
CA ASP A 64 -17.02 14.49 10.81
C ASP A 64 -18.25 14.23 9.92
N ILE A 65 -18.14 13.29 8.98
CA ILE A 65 -19.29 12.82 8.17
C ILE A 65 -20.38 12.22 9.07
N TRP A 66 -20.00 11.39 10.04
CA TRP A 66 -20.96 10.74 10.94
C TRP A 66 -21.62 11.73 11.90
N GLU A 67 -20.91 12.71 12.42
CA GLU A 67 -21.47 13.74 13.30
C GLU A 67 -22.52 14.60 12.56
N ASP A 68 -22.26 14.98 11.31
CA ASP A 68 -23.27 15.66 10.49
C ASP A 68 -24.49 14.77 10.24
N LEU A 69 -24.29 13.48 9.90
CA LEU A 69 -25.38 12.51 9.73
C LEU A 69 -26.20 12.36 11.01
N GLY A 70 -25.54 12.18 12.16
CA GLY A 70 -26.21 12.07 13.46
C GLY A 70 -27.04 13.31 13.82
N GLY A 71 -26.50 14.49 13.53
CA GLY A 71 -27.20 15.76 13.68
C GLY A 71 -28.46 15.84 12.82
N ARG A 72 -28.40 15.39 11.56
CA ARG A 72 -29.54 15.35 10.62
C ARG A 72 -30.60 14.33 11.01
N LEU A 73 -30.20 13.22 11.65
CA LEU A 73 -31.10 12.20 12.16
C LEU A 73 -31.68 12.53 13.54
N GLY A 74 -31.12 13.52 14.24
CA GLY A 74 -31.50 13.86 15.62
C GLY A 74 -31.21 12.72 16.61
N ARG A 75 -30.16 11.89 16.33
CA ARG A 75 -29.75 10.75 17.17
C ARG A 75 -28.36 10.97 17.74
N SER A 76 -28.18 10.61 19.01
CA SER A 76 -26.87 10.54 19.65
C SER A 76 -26.20 9.20 19.33
N SER A 77 -24.88 9.15 19.47
CA SER A 77 -24.07 7.97 19.18
C SER A 77 -23.21 7.59 20.36
N GLU A 78 -23.05 6.28 20.58
CA GLU A 78 -22.08 5.68 21.49
C GLU A 78 -21.03 4.97 20.64
N PHE A 79 -19.77 5.42 20.74
CA PHE A 79 -18.67 4.90 19.94
C PHE A 79 -18.00 3.71 20.62
N VAL A 80 -17.86 2.60 19.89
CA VAL A 80 -17.21 1.38 20.36
C VAL A 80 -16.00 1.07 19.48
N LYS A 81 -14.82 1.01 20.09
CA LYS A 81 -13.59 0.64 19.41
C LYS A 81 -13.48 -0.87 19.25
N VAL A 82 -13.29 -1.35 18.03
CA VAL A 82 -13.00 -2.76 17.74
C VAL A 82 -11.54 -2.96 17.32
N PRO A 83 -10.96 -4.16 17.52
CA PRO A 83 -9.51 -4.37 17.40
C PRO A 83 -8.97 -4.36 15.98
N SER A 84 -9.79 -4.66 14.97
CA SER A 84 -9.35 -4.80 13.58
C SER A 84 -10.45 -4.45 12.58
N PHE A 85 -10.06 -4.28 11.31
CA PHE A 85 -11.01 -4.10 10.21
C PHE A 85 -11.91 -5.33 10.02
N ALA A 86 -11.37 -6.54 10.19
CA ALA A 86 -12.15 -7.77 10.16
C ALA A 86 -13.22 -7.79 11.25
N ALA A 87 -12.86 -7.35 12.48
CA ALA A 87 -13.83 -7.22 13.58
C ALA A 87 -14.93 -6.18 13.29
N LEU A 88 -14.60 -5.07 12.61
CA LEU A 88 -15.57 -4.08 12.17
C LEU A 88 -16.59 -4.68 11.19
N VAL A 89 -16.11 -5.40 10.18
CA VAL A 89 -16.97 -6.11 9.21
C VAL A 89 -17.88 -7.13 9.92
N GLU A 90 -17.34 -7.85 10.90
CA GLU A 90 -18.10 -8.82 11.70
C GLU A 90 -19.18 -8.17 12.57
N MET A 91 -18.95 -6.96 13.09
CA MET A 91 -19.96 -6.20 13.83
C MET A 91 -21.19 -5.87 12.96
N ALA A 92 -20.97 -5.44 11.70
CA ALA A 92 -22.04 -5.21 10.73
C ALA A 92 -22.78 -6.51 10.42
N ARG A 93 -22.05 -7.59 10.11
CA ARG A 93 -22.60 -8.89 9.72
C ARG A 93 -23.47 -9.53 10.82
N THR A 94 -23.06 -9.40 12.07
CA THR A 94 -23.76 -10.04 13.22
C THR A 94 -24.82 -9.16 13.87
N GLY A 95 -24.92 -7.89 13.47
CA GLY A 95 -25.84 -6.94 14.09
C GLY A 95 -25.52 -6.60 15.55
N LYS A 96 -24.26 -6.77 15.96
CA LYS A 96 -23.78 -6.42 17.31
C LYS A 96 -23.59 -4.91 17.51
N ALA A 97 -23.60 -4.14 16.45
CA ALA A 97 -23.65 -2.69 16.45
C ALA A 97 -24.77 -2.24 15.49
N ASP A 98 -25.35 -1.07 15.74
CA ASP A 98 -26.33 -0.47 14.83
C ASP A 98 -25.65 0.03 13.56
N VAL A 99 -24.37 0.44 13.69
CA VAL A 99 -23.56 1.01 12.61
C VAL A 99 -22.13 0.52 12.71
N ALA A 100 -21.57 0.09 11.59
CA ALA A 100 -20.15 -0.14 11.43
C ALA A 100 -19.57 1.05 10.63
N LEU A 101 -18.93 1.98 11.34
CA LEU A 101 -18.40 3.21 10.77
C LEU A 101 -16.96 2.99 10.31
N GLY A 102 -16.74 3.12 9.01
CA GLY A 102 -15.44 2.98 8.36
C GLY A 102 -15.58 3.03 6.85
N PRO A 103 -14.46 3.12 6.11
CA PRO A 103 -14.45 3.10 4.66
C PRO A 103 -14.73 1.68 4.14
N LEU A 104 -15.97 1.22 4.25
CA LEU A 104 -16.39 -0.10 3.80
C LEU A 104 -16.71 -0.06 2.31
N ALA A 105 -15.89 -0.73 1.49
CA ALA A 105 -16.14 -0.83 0.06
C ALA A 105 -17.50 -1.50 -0.21
N ILE A 106 -18.29 -0.90 -1.07
CA ILE A 106 -19.58 -1.43 -1.53
C ILE A 106 -19.27 -2.51 -2.56
N THR A 107 -19.54 -3.77 -2.19
CA THR A 107 -19.34 -4.94 -3.05
C THR A 107 -20.53 -5.86 -3.00
N GLU A 108 -20.74 -6.63 -4.08
CA GLU A 108 -21.81 -7.64 -4.14
C GLU A 108 -21.74 -8.65 -2.99
N GLU A 109 -20.52 -9.06 -2.61
CA GLU A 109 -20.30 -10.03 -1.54
C GLU A 109 -20.73 -9.47 -0.17
N ARG A 110 -20.38 -8.21 0.11
CA ARG A 110 -20.73 -7.55 1.37
C ARG A 110 -22.22 -7.24 1.45
N GLU A 111 -22.83 -6.79 0.34
CA GLU A 111 -24.26 -6.50 0.27
C GLU A 111 -25.14 -7.76 0.51
N LYS A 112 -24.60 -8.96 0.29
CA LYS A 112 -25.26 -10.23 0.65
C LYS A 112 -25.17 -10.55 2.15
N LEU A 113 -24.21 -9.99 2.86
CA LEU A 113 -23.92 -10.30 4.26
C LEU A 113 -24.50 -9.25 5.22
N PHE A 114 -24.53 -8.00 4.83
CA PHE A 114 -25.01 -6.86 5.61
C PHE A 114 -25.32 -5.69 4.67
N ASP A 115 -26.14 -4.76 5.13
CA ASP A 115 -26.53 -3.59 4.32
C ASP A 115 -25.41 -2.55 4.27
N LEU A 116 -25.30 -1.85 3.14
CA LEU A 116 -24.42 -0.70 2.96
C LEU A 116 -25.26 0.53 2.57
N THR A 117 -24.82 1.70 3.01
CA THR A 117 -25.45 2.96 2.62
C THR A 117 -25.10 3.35 1.19
N HIS A 118 -25.73 4.42 0.71
CA HIS A 118 -25.26 5.13 -0.49
C HIS A 118 -23.79 5.51 -0.35
N PRO A 119 -23.07 5.64 -1.48
CA PRO A 119 -21.67 6.01 -1.47
C PRO A 119 -21.41 7.36 -0.78
N ILE A 120 -20.45 7.39 0.12
CA ILE A 120 -19.97 8.62 0.77
C ILE A 120 -18.63 9.10 0.18
N ALA A 121 -17.84 8.19 -0.41
CA ALA A 121 -16.59 8.51 -1.07
C ALA A 121 -16.31 7.51 -2.19
N HIS A 122 -15.48 7.94 -3.16
CA HIS A 122 -14.97 7.10 -4.23
C HIS A 122 -13.47 6.90 -4.04
N SER A 123 -12.98 5.69 -4.24
CA SER A 123 -11.57 5.36 -4.14
C SER A 123 -11.20 4.18 -5.04
N GLY A 124 -10.04 3.61 -4.84
CA GLY A 124 -9.54 2.44 -5.54
C GLY A 124 -8.29 1.90 -4.89
N LEU A 125 -7.74 0.86 -5.48
CA LEU A 125 -6.54 0.19 -4.99
C LEU A 125 -5.28 0.81 -5.61
N ARG A 126 -4.19 0.76 -4.86
CA ARG A 126 -2.87 1.16 -5.29
C ARG A 126 -1.80 0.20 -4.77
N ILE A 127 -0.69 0.15 -5.48
CA ILE A 127 0.41 -0.76 -5.18
C ILE A 127 1.54 0.03 -4.53
N ALA A 128 2.07 -0.46 -3.41
CA ALA A 128 3.33 0.00 -2.83
C ALA A 128 4.40 -1.06 -3.03
N VAL A 129 5.60 -0.61 -3.33
CA VAL A 129 6.79 -1.45 -3.46
C VAL A 129 7.94 -0.87 -2.65
N ARG A 130 8.86 -1.72 -2.25
CA ARG A 130 10.09 -1.26 -1.62
C ARG A 130 10.94 -0.51 -2.66
N GLN A 131 11.30 0.70 -2.34
CA GLN A 131 12.31 1.43 -3.10
C GLN A 131 13.66 0.80 -2.75
N LYS A 132 14.27 0.09 -3.72
CA LYS A 132 15.68 -0.25 -3.60
C LYS A 132 16.40 1.09 -3.55
N ASN A 133 16.92 1.47 -2.40
CA ASN A 133 17.85 2.58 -2.36
C ASN A 133 18.94 2.19 -3.35
N ASN A 134 19.04 2.93 -4.43
CA ASN A 134 20.25 2.88 -5.24
C ASN A 134 21.34 3.41 -4.30
N SER A 135 21.83 2.52 -3.46
CA SER A 135 23.07 2.67 -2.75
C SER A 135 24.08 3.15 -3.75
N GLY A 136 24.93 4.06 -3.35
CA GLY A 136 25.74 4.87 -4.21
C GLY A 136 26.55 4.08 -5.24
N PHE A 137 27.26 4.78 -6.12
CA PHE A 137 28.14 4.24 -7.15
C PHE A 137 28.98 3.01 -6.70
N LEU A 138 29.38 2.96 -5.42
CA LEU A 138 30.14 1.83 -4.85
C LEU A 138 29.34 0.53 -4.73
N ASP A 139 28.04 0.59 -4.43
CA ASP A 139 27.20 -0.62 -4.34
C ASP A 139 26.76 -1.08 -5.74
N ALA A 140 26.55 -0.14 -6.66
CA ALA A 140 26.39 -0.48 -8.08
C ALA A 140 27.66 -1.16 -8.62
N LEU A 141 28.84 -0.68 -8.23
CA LEU A 141 30.11 -1.30 -8.57
C LEU A 141 30.28 -2.68 -7.91
N GLY A 142 29.85 -2.83 -6.65
CA GLY A 142 29.85 -4.11 -5.93
C GLY A 142 28.93 -5.15 -6.56
N SER A 143 27.77 -4.75 -7.08
CA SER A 143 26.83 -5.65 -7.77
C SER A 143 27.35 -6.16 -9.12
N LEU A 144 28.34 -5.48 -9.72
CA LEU A 144 28.99 -5.89 -10.96
C LEU A 144 30.06 -6.97 -10.73
N VAL A 145 30.58 -7.12 -9.50
CA VAL A 145 31.57 -8.11 -9.15
C VAL A 145 30.89 -9.47 -8.98
N SER A 146 30.66 -10.16 -10.10
CA SER A 146 30.21 -11.56 -10.09
C SER A 146 31.40 -12.51 -10.14
N TRP A 147 31.20 -13.75 -9.66
CA TRP A 147 32.23 -14.80 -9.77
C TRP A 147 32.62 -15.07 -11.22
N ASP A 148 31.69 -14.97 -12.15
CA ASP A 148 31.93 -15.15 -13.58
C ASP A 148 32.83 -14.04 -14.17
N LEU A 149 32.62 -12.79 -13.74
CA LEU A 149 33.50 -11.66 -14.13
C LEU A 149 34.90 -11.85 -13.58
N LEU A 150 35.06 -12.24 -12.32
CA LEU A 150 36.37 -12.50 -11.73
C LEU A 150 37.09 -13.66 -12.42
N ALA A 151 36.39 -14.72 -12.76
CA ALA A 151 36.91 -15.86 -13.50
C ALA A 151 37.38 -15.46 -14.91
N LEU A 152 36.58 -14.66 -15.62
CA LEU A 152 36.92 -14.12 -16.93
C LEU A 152 38.19 -13.23 -16.87
N LEU A 153 38.24 -12.30 -15.90
CA LEU A 153 39.41 -11.44 -15.71
C LEU A 153 40.66 -12.26 -15.33
N GLY A 154 40.49 -13.27 -14.48
CA GLY A 154 41.57 -14.19 -14.13
C GLY A 154 42.09 -14.99 -15.34
N LEU A 155 41.20 -15.47 -16.20
CA LEU A 155 41.55 -16.14 -17.44
C LEU A 155 42.30 -15.22 -18.40
N VAL A 156 41.83 -13.99 -18.62
CA VAL A 156 42.46 -12.99 -19.47
C VAL A 156 43.86 -12.63 -18.96
N LEU A 157 43.99 -12.43 -17.65
CA LEU A 157 45.27 -12.14 -17.01
C LEU A 157 46.26 -13.32 -17.19
N GLY A 158 45.80 -14.56 -16.97
CA GLY A 158 46.59 -15.75 -17.19
C GLY A 158 47.08 -15.89 -18.63
N LEU A 159 46.18 -15.67 -19.60
CA LEU A 159 46.52 -15.66 -21.02
C LEU A 159 47.50 -14.53 -21.39
N ALA A 160 47.35 -13.34 -20.82
CA ALA A 160 48.21 -12.19 -21.04
C ALA A 160 49.64 -12.47 -20.49
N LEU A 161 49.73 -13.06 -19.29
CA LEU A 161 51.02 -13.46 -18.72
C LEU A 161 51.70 -14.52 -19.57
N LEU A 162 50.99 -15.56 -20.00
CA LEU A 162 51.57 -16.61 -20.87
C LEU A 162 52.02 -16.02 -22.23
N SER A 163 51.16 -15.25 -22.87
CA SER A 163 51.46 -14.60 -24.16
C SER A 163 52.60 -13.60 -24.04
N GLY A 164 52.72 -12.88 -22.92
CA GLY A 164 53.83 -11.97 -22.65
C GLY A 164 55.18 -12.66 -22.59
N HIS A 165 55.25 -13.85 -21.97
CA HIS A 165 56.46 -14.68 -21.96
C HIS A 165 56.82 -15.18 -23.35
N LEU A 166 55.78 -15.65 -24.11
CA LEU A 166 56.01 -16.11 -25.49
C LEU A 166 56.46 -14.99 -26.42
N LEU A 167 55.80 -13.83 -26.33
CA LEU A 167 56.17 -12.66 -27.12
C LEU A 167 57.63 -12.24 -26.82
N TRP A 168 57.98 -12.13 -25.53
CA TRP A 168 59.37 -11.83 -25.15
C TRP A 168 60.36 -12.87 -25.70
N TRP A 169 60.00 -14.16 -25.62
CA TRP A 169 60.84 -15.24 -26.11
C TRP A 169 61.17 -15.09 -27.63
N PHE A 170 60.17 -14.73 -28.43
CA PHE A 170 60.32 -14.58 -29.89
C PHE A 170 60.99 -13.24 -30.28
N GLU A 171 60.71 -12.16 -29.54
CA GLU A 171 61.21 -10.81 -29.89
C GLU A 171 62.63 -10.51 -29.33
N ARG A 172 63.01 -11.10 -28.22
CA ARG A 172 64.27 -10.78 -27.54
C ARG A 172 65.58 -10.88 -28.43
N GLY A 173 65.52 -11.67 -29.49
CA GLY A 173 66.62 -11.87 -30.43
C GLY A 173 66.70 -10.82 -31.54
N GLU A 174 65.53 -10.51 -32.10
CA GLU A 174 65.41 -9.65 -33.28
C GLU A 174 65.13 -8.18 -32.93
N ASN A 175 64.41 -7.93 -31.83
CA ASN A 175 63.91 -6.63 -31.40
C ASN A 175 64.31 -6.29 -29.94
N ALA A 176 65.57 -6.40 -29.60
CA ALA A 176 66.07 -6.14 -28.25
C ALA A 176 65.90 -4.68 -27.78
N LYS A 177 65.59 -3.74 -28.68
CA LYS A 177 65.31 -2.35 -28.36
C LYS A 177 63.92 -2.17 -27.71
N SER A 178 62.89 -2.82 -28.24
CA SER A 178 61.53 -2.77 -27.72
C SER A 178 61.31 -3.82 -26.63
N PHE A 179 61.96 -5.00 -26.74
CA PHE A 179 61.84 -6.14 -25.81
C PHE A 179 63.27 -6.55 -25.31
N PRO A 180 63.77 -5.94 -24.24
CA PRO A 180 65.12 -6.19 -23.69
C PRO A 180 65.35 -7.66 -23.41
N ARG A 181 66.61 -8.12 -23.58
CA ARG A 181 67.02 -9.50 -23.34
C ARG A 181 66.97 -9.92 -21.88
N GLU A 182 67.03 -8.95 -20.96
CA GLU A 182 66.96 -9.17 -19.52
C GLU A 182 65.54 -9.66 -19.18
N TYR A 183 65.46 -10.85 -18.55
CA TYR A 183 64.16 -11.54 -18.31
C TYR A 183 63.09 -10.68 -17.59
N PRO A 184 63.32 -10.08 -16.42
CA PRO A 184 62.29 -9.34 -15.73
C PRO A 184 61.76 -8.14 -16.51
N ARG A 185 62.71 -7.38 -17.13
CA ARG A 185 62.39 -6.17 -17.86
C ARG A 185 61.74 -6.48 -19.20
N GLY A 186 62.26 -7.46 -19.93
CA GLY A 186 61.71 -7.82 -21.25
C GLY A 186 60.30 -8.44 -21.15
N VAL A 187 60.06 -9.31 -20.17
CA VAL A 187 58.72 -9.86 -19.92
C VAL A 187 57.71 -8.77 -19.50
N TRP A 188 58.13 -7.85 -18.62
CA TRP A 188 57.31 -6.71 -18.23
C TRP A 188 56.91 -5.85 -19.43
N GLU A 189 57.83 -5.54 -20.30
CA GLU A 189 57.57 -4.74 -21.51
C GLU A 189 56.66 -5.46 -22.50
N SER A 190 56.71 -6.80 -22.57
CA SER A 190 55.82 -7.60 -23.39
C SER A 190 54.39 -7.65 -22.82
N ILE A 191 54.23 -7.80 -21.49
CA ILE A 191 52.93 -7.77 -20.82
C ILE A 191 52.31 -6.37 -20.97
N TRP A 192 53.14 -5.31 -20.80
CA TRP A 192 52.68 -3.93 -21.01
C TRP A 192 52.19 -3.72 -22.43
N TRP A 193 52.88 -4.25 -23.42
CA TRP A 193 52.48 -4.17 -24.84
C TRP A 193 51.16 -4.88 -25.10
N ILE A 194 50.95 -6.08 -24.53
CA ILE A 194 49.68 -6.80 -24.62
C ILE A 194 48.56 -5.99 -23.97
N ALA A 195 48.78 -5.47 -22.78
CA ALA A 195 47.77 -4.68 -22.07
C ALA A 195 47.36 -3.42 -22.89
N SER A 196 48.33 -2.72 -23.44
CA SER A 196 48.10 -1.57 -24.35
C SER A 196 47.33 -1.99 -25.60
N THR A 197 47.65 -3.14 -26.18
CA THR A 197 46.95 -3.67 -27.37
C THR A 197 45.49 -4.00 -27.10
N ILE A 198 45.17 -4.56 -25.93
CA ILE A 198 43.78 -4.83 -25.51
C ILE A 198 42.97 -3.53 -25.39
N VAL A 199 43.55 -2.48 -24.83
CA VAL A 199 42.85 -1.21 -24.55
C VAL A 199 42.78 -0.29 -25.76
N SER A 200 43.87 -0.13 -26.51
CA SER A 200 44.02 0.86 -27.60
C SER A 200 44.12 0.24 -29.00
N GLY A 201 44.19 -1.08 -29.12
CA GLY A 201 44.40 -1.76 -30.41
C GLY A 201 45.82 -1.74 -30.92
N GLY A 202 46.79 -1.25 -30.14
CA GLY A 202 48.20 -1.19 -30.48
C GLY A 202 49.04 -0.32 -29.54
N CYS A 203 50.36 -0.35 -29.70
CA CYS A 203 51.27 0.51 -28.93
C CYS A 203 52.20 1.21 -29.93
N ASP A 204 52.09 2.52 -30.04
CA ASP A 204 52.76 3.32 -31.06
C ASP A 204 54.28 3.30 -30.89
N ASP A 205 54.80 3.13 -29.67
CA ASP A 205 56.20 3.19 -29.34
C ASP A 205 56.95 1.84 -29.55
N LYS A 206 56.24 0.74 -29.79
CA LYS A 206 56.83 -0.60 -29.88
C LYS A 206 56.24 -1.41 -31.02
N HIS A 207 57.12 -1.96 -31.85
CA HIS A 207 56.73 -2.81 -32.95
C HIS A 207 57.15 -4.26 -32.68
N VAL A 208 56.39 -5.20 -33.25
CA VAL A 208 56.66 -6.63 -33.19
C VAL A 208 57.22 -7.04 -34.54
N ASP A 209 58.42 -7.56 -34.55
CA ASP A 209 59.16 -7.83 -35.80
C ASP A 209 59.09 -9.30 -36.21
N SER A 210 59.13 -10.23 -35.27
CA SER A 210 59.10 -11.67 -35.56
C SER A 210 57.71 -12.14 -36.09
N VAL A 211 57.68 -13.12 -36.95
CA VAL A 211 56.47 -13.65 -37.58
C VAL A 211 55.52 -14.25 -36.49
N LEU A 212 56.09 -14.98 -35.53
CA LEU A 212 55.28 -15.58 -34.43
C LEU A 212 54.81 -14.53 -33.45
N GLY A 213 55.63 -13.50 -33.18
CA GLY A 213 55.18 -12.34 -32.39
C GLY A 213 54.03 -11.62 -33.06
N ARG A 214 54.04 -11.41 -34.36
CA ARG A 214 52.92 -10.81 -35.13
C ARG A 214 51.66 -11.65 -35.06
N ALA A 215 51.77 -12.97 -35.09
CA ALA A 215 50.60 -13.84 -34.94
C ALA A 215 49.93 -13.66 -33.55
N ILE A 216 50.76 -13.57 -32.46
CA ILE A 216 50.28 -13.26 -31.12
C ILE A 216 49.63 -11.87 -31.08
N ALA A 217 50.28 -10.88 -31.73
CA ALA A 217 49.77 -9.52 -31.82
C ALA A 217 48.37 -9.45 -32.47
N TYR A 218 48.19 -10.09 -33.62
CA TYR A 218 46.89 -10.14 -34.29
C TYR A 218 45.82 -10.84 -33.44
N ALA A 219 46.18 -11.97 -32.76
CA ALA A 219 45.27 -12.65 -31.88
C ALA A 219 44.78 -11.75 -30.73
N TRP A 220 45.68 -10.95 -30.12
CA TRP A 220 45.30 -10.00 -29.08
C TRP A 220 44.56 -8.76 -29.61
N MET A 221 44.85 -8.25 -30.79
CA MET A 221 44.12 -7.16 -31.41
C MET A 221 42.65 -7.54 -31.65
N VAL A 222 42.39 -8.70 -32.27
CA VAL A 222 41.04 -9.20 -32.51
C VAL A 222 40.38 -9.61 -31.22
N GLY A 223 41.08 -10.38 -30.37
CA GLY A 223 40.58 -10.84 -29.09
C GLY A 223 40.26 -9.70 -28.12
N GLY A 224 41.09 -8.63 -28.12
CA GLY A 224 40.88 -7.44 -27.30
C GLY A 224 39.58 -6.69 -27.67
N ILE A 225 39.34 -6.51 -28.97
CA ILE A 225 38.09 -5.88 -29.45
C ILE A 225 36.86 -6.70 -28.99
N VAL A 226 36.91 -8.03 -29.17
CA VAL A 226 35.85 -8.93 -28.74
C VAL A 226 35.63 -8.89 -27.22
N LEU A 227 36.77 -8.88 -26.46
CA LEU A 227 36.73 -8.82 -25.00
C LEU A 227 36.06 -7.53 -24.49
N VAL A 228 36.49 -6.37 -25.02
CA VAL A 228 35.91 -5.06 -24.64
C VAL A 228 34.41 -5.01 -25.00
N ALA A 229 34.04 -5.50 -26.19
CA ALA A 229 32.64 -5.57 -26.59
C ALA A 229 31.81 -6.49 -25.69
N ALA A 230 32.36 -7.67 -25.32
CA ALA A 230 31.70 -8.60 -24.41
C ALA A 230 31.51 -8.01 -22.99
N LEU A 231 32.55 -7.38 -22.43
CA LEU A 231 32.51 -6.70 -21.14
C LEU A 231 31.44 -5.57 -21.15
N THR A 232 31.47 -4.73 -22.19
CA THR A 232 30.48 -3.64 -22.33
C THR A 232 29.06 -4.18 -22.42
N SER A 233 28.84 -5.25 -23.19
CA SER A 233 27.55 -5.91 -23.31
C SER A 233 27.09 -6.52 -21.98
N MET A 234 27.97 -7.18 -21.24
CA MET A 234 27.68 -7.77 -19.93
C MET A 234 27.33 -6.70 -18.89
N LEU A 235 28.09 -5.60 -18.83
CA LEU A 235 27.80 -4.46 -17.96
C LEU A 235 26.44 -3.84 -18.29
N THR A 236 26.18 -3.61 -19.57
CA THR A 236 24.89 -3.05 -20.04
C THR A 236 23.73 -3.98 -19.71
N ALA A 237 23.87 -5.28 -19.95
CA ALA A 237 22.85 -6.29 -19.64
C ALA A 237 22.57 -6.35 -18.14
N THR A 238 23.59 -6.33 -17.28
CA THR A 238 23.45 -6.35 -15.82
C THR A 238 22.73 -5.10 -15.32
N MET A 239 23.13 -3.92 -15.78
CA MET A 239 22.50 -2.65 -15.42
C MET A 239 21.04 -2.55 -15.93
N THR A 240 20.74 -3.17 -17.05
CA THR A 240 19.38 -3.20 -17.63
C THR A 240 18.51 -4.25 -16.94
N ALA A 241 19.04 -5.44 -16.64
CA ALA A 241 18.34 -6.50 -15.94
C ALA A 241 17.91 -6.07 -14.53
N GLU A 242 18.73 -5.34 -13.77
CA GLU A 242 18.35 -4.77 -12.48
C GLU A 242 17.17 -3.78 -12.58
N ARG A 243 17.04 -3.08 -13.71
CA ARG A 243 15.89 -2.20 -13.97
C ARG A 243 14.63 -2.94 -14.40
N VAL A 244 14.77 -4.10 -15.03
CA VAL A 244 13.64 -4.83 -15.63
C VAL A 244 13.14 -5.99 -14.77
N THR A 245 14.00 -6.74 -14.08
CA THR A 245 13.64 -8.01 -13.43
C THR A 245 13.24 -7.93 -11.96
N GLY A 246 13.24 -6.75 -11.33
CA GLY A 246 12.96 -6.62 -9.88
C GLY A 246 11.83 -5.69 -9.49
N THR A 247 11.24 -4.91 -10.39
CA THR A 247 10.33 -3.83 -10.01
C THR A 247 8.93 -4.10 -10.54
N ILE A 248 7.98 -4.26 -9.60
CA ILE A 248 6.56 -4.19 -9.90
C ILE A 248 6.27 -2.73 -10.29
N HIS A 249 5.80 -2.51 -11.51
CA HIS A 249 5.43 -1.19 -12.05
C HIS A 249 3.92 -0.98 -12.11
N GLY A 250 3.16 -2.07 -12.03
CA GLY A 250 1.72 -2.01 -12.11
C GLY A 250 1.04 -3.33 -11.83
N VAL A 251 -0.25 -3.34 -12.03
CA VAL A 251 -1.16 -4.44 -11.68
C VAL A 251 -0.80 -5.76 -12.38
N ARG A 252 -0.28 -5.69 -13.62
CA ARG A 252 0.08 -6.89 -14.41
C ARG A 252 1.26 -7.65 -13.85
N ASP A 253 2.10 -6.97 -13.07
CA ASP A 253 3.32 -7.55 -12.51
C ASP A 253 3.08 -8.28 -11.18
N LEU A 254 1.82 -8.29 -10.69
CA LEU A 254 1.45 -8.95 -9.43
C LEU A 254 1.36 -10.47 -9.55
N ALA A 255 1.22 -11.02 -10.76
CA ALA A 255 1.13 -12.46 -10.99
C ALA A 255 2.37 -13.19 -10.47
N GLY A 256 2.17 -14.21 -9.62
CA GLY A 256 3.23 -15.00 -9.00
C GLY A 256 4.04 -14.26 -7.91
N ARG A 257 3.70 -13.02 -7.56
CA ARG A 257 4.35 -12.25 -6.50
C ARG A 257 3.65 -12.44 -5.17
N THR A 258 4.42 -12.41 -4.08
CA THR A 258 3.88 -12.38 -2.72
C THR A 258 3.46 -10.97 -2.37
N VAL A 259 2.15 -10.77 -2.23
CA VAL A 259 1.54 -9.45 -2.03
C VAL A 259 0.84 -9.40 -0.68
N ALA A 260 1.24 -8.43 0.16
CA ALA A 260 0.56 -8.19 1.41
C ALA A 260 -0.72 -7.38 1.20
N CYS A 261 -1.78 -7.80 1.89
CA CYS A 261 -3.08 -7.14 1.91
C CYS A 261 -3.59 -7.08 3.35
N GLN A 262 -4.48 -6.14 3.63
CA GLN A 262 -5.19 -6.13 4.91
C GLN A 262 -6.29 -7.19 4.90
N GLU A 263 -6.43 -7.93 6.01
CA GLU A 263 -7.46 -8.95 6.19
C GLU A 263 -8.88 -8.37 5.98
N SER A 264 -9.74 -9.15 5.33
CA SER A 264 -11.12 -8.78 4.99
C SER A 264 -11.27 -7.54 4.09
N ALA A 265 -10.18 -7.01 3.52
CA ALA A 265 -10.22 -5.93 2.55
C ALA A 265 -10.39 -6.47 1.11
N VAL A 266 -10.97 -5.66 0.23
CA VAL A 266 -11.18 -6.00 -1.19
C VAL A 266 -9.88 -6.20 -1.98
N SER A 267 -8.75 -5.73 -1.43
CA SER A 267 -7.42 -5.85 -2.05
C SER A 267 -6.98 -7.30 -2.20
N GLY A 268 -7.28 -8.17 -1.22
CA GLY A 268 -6.92 -9.58 -1.27
C GLY A 268 -7.54 -10.29 -2.47
N ASP A 269 -8.84 -10.12 -2.70
CA ASP A 269 -9.55 -10.74 -3.83
C ASP A 269 -9.10 -10.16 -5.16
N SER A 270 -8.82 -8.87 -5.21
CA SER A 270 -8.26 -8.20 -6.37
C SER A 270 -6.92 -8.81 -6.80
N VAL A 271 -6.03 -9.05 -5.84
CA VAL A 271 -4.71 -9.67 -6.07
C VAL A 271 -4.86 -11.13 -6.48
N ARG A 272 -5.71 -11.93 -5.81
CA ARG A 272 -5.96 -13.34 -6.15
C ARG A 272 -6.47 -13.50 -7.58
N ARG A 273 -7.43 -12.68 -8.01
CA ARG A 273 -7.94 -12.68 -9.39
C ARG A 273 -6.87 -12.43 -10.44
N ARG A 274 -5.75 -11.81 -10.07
CA ARG A 274 -4.61 -11.51 -10.95
C ARG A 274 -3.45 -12.50 -10.83
N GLY A 275 -3.66 -13.59 -10.09
CA GLY A 275 -2.65 -14.63 -9.89
C GLY A 275 -1.55 -14.27 -8.91
N GLY A 276 -1.73 -13.24 -8.09
CA GLY A 276 -0.83 -12.91 -6.99
C GLY A 276 -1.03 -13.83 -5.78
N ILE A 277 0.03 -14.07 -5.03
CA ILE A 277 0.02 -14.85 -3.78
C ILE A 277 -0.25 -13.88 -2.63
N VAL A 278 -1.44 -13.98 -2.03
CA VAL A 278 -1.88 -13.06 -0.98
C VAL A 278 -1.37 -13.51 0.38
N GLN A 279 -0.73 -12.60 1.11
CA GLN A 279 -0.44 -12.70 2.53
C GLN A 279 -1.24 -11.64 3.28
N GLU A 280 -2.13 -12.08 4.17
CA GLU A 280 -3.02 -11.19 4.92
C GLU A 280 -2.40 -10.73 6.23
N PHE A 281 -2.63 -9.47 6.58
CA PHE A 281 -2.18 -8.82 7.82
C PHE A 281 -3.36 -8.12 8.51
N ASN A 282 -3.31 -8.03 9.82
CA ASN A 282 -4.37 -7.39 10.61
C ASN A 282 -4.49 -5.88 10.33
N SER A 283 -3.38 -5.24 9.98
CA SER A 283 -3.35 -3.81 9.67
C SER A 283 -2.48 -3.49 8.46
N MET A 284 -2.78 -2.39 7.79
CA MET A 284 -1.97 -1.88 6.68
C MET A 284 -0.56 -1.48 7.14
N ASN A 285 -0.39 -1.05 8.39
CA ASN A 285 0.92 -0.76 8.95
C ASN A 285 1.81 -2.00 9.01
N GLU A 286 1.29 -3.14 9.50
CA GLU A 286 2.02 -4.41 9.52
C GLU A 286 2.38 -4.88 8.11
N ALA A 287 1.46 -4.75 7.14
CA ALA A 287 1.72 -5.08 5.74
C ALA A 287 2.87 -4.24 5.15
N LEU A 288 2.90 -2.93 5.42
CA LEU A 288 3.97 -2.05 4.96
C LEU A 288 5.29 -2.29 5.69
N ASP A 289 5.26 -2.70 6.96
CA ASP A 289 6.46 -3.10 7.71
C ASP A 289 7.06 -4.40 7.14
N ALA A 290 6.22 -5.39 6.80
CA ALA A 290 6.64 -6.59 6.10
C ALA A 290 7.28 -6.28 4.73
N LEU A 291 6.74 -5.30 4.00
CA LEU A 291 7.34 -4.82 2.74
C LEU A 291 8.70 -4.15 2.99
N ALA A 292 8.82 -3.30 4.00
CA ALA A 292 10.07 -2.63 4.34
C ALA A 292 11.18 -3.62 4.69
N LEU A 293 10.83 -4.72 5.39
CA LEU A 293 11.73 -5.82 5.73
C LEU A 293 12.03 -6.75 4.54
N GLY A 294 11.26 -6.66 3.44
CA GLY A 294 11.43 -7.52 2.26
C GLY A 294 10.83 -8.92 2.42
N MET A 295 9.89 -9.10 3.33
CA MET A 295 9.15 -10.35 3.52
C MET A 295 8.11 -10.58 2.42
N VAL A 296 7.67 -9.51 1.77
CA VAL A 296 6.73 -9.49 0.64
C VAL A 296 7.27 -8.63 -0.50
N ASP A 297 6.81 -8.89 -1.73
CA ASP A 297 7.24 -8.18 -2.93
C ASP A 297 6.52 -6.84 -3.10
N ALA A 298 5.26 -6.78 -2.70
CA ALA A 298 4.40 -5.59 -2.79
C ALA A 298 3.35 -5.56 -1.68
N VAL A 299 2.74 -4.40 -1.49
CA VAL A 299 1.51 -4.21 -0.71
C VAL A 299 0.44 -3.64 -1.63
N VAL A 300 -0.77 -4.17 -1.55
CA VAL A 300 -1.94 -3.60 -2.22
C VAL A 300 -2.94 -3.15 -1.17
N GLY A 301 -3.29 -1.89 -1.23
CA GLY A 301 -4.21 -1.27 -0.29
C GLY A 301 -4.99 -0.13 -0.92
N GLU A 302 -5.86 0.45 -0.13
CA GLU A 302 -6.67 1.60 -0.52
C GLU A 302 -5.80 2.84 -0.75
N ASN A 303 -6.10 3.58 -1.81
CA ASN A 303 -5.24 4.67 -2.29
C ASN A 303 -4.97 5.76 -1.24
N GLN A 304 -5.99 6.29 -0.57
CA GLN A 304 -5.84 7.39 0.37
C GLN A 304 -5.06 6.95 1.61
N GLN A 305 -5.38 5.77 2.14
CA GLN A 305 -4.66 5.16 3.26
C GLN A 305 -3.18 4.93 2.90
N MET A 306 -2.92 4.39 1.71
CA MET A 306 -1.57 4.14 1.21
C MET A 306 -0.77 5.42 1.03
N MET A 307 -1.39 6.48 0.46
CA MET A 307 -0.76 7.79 0.33
C MET A 307 -0.37 8.38 1.69
N TYR A 308 -1.28 8.33 2.65
CA TYR A 308 -1.01 8.83 4.00
C TYR A 308 0.13 8.07 4.68
N LEU A 309 0.08 6.73 4.66
CA LEU A 309 1.05 5.88 5.35
C LEU A 309 2.45 5.91 4.71
N VAL A 310 2.54 5.93 3.38
CA VAL A 310 3.83 5.94 2.66
C VAL A 310 4.55 7.28 2.80
N ASN A 311 3.81 8.38 2.97
CA ASN A 311 4.39 9.71 3.17
C ASN A 311 4.93 9.94 4.60
N GLN A 312 4.78 8.99 5.52
CA GLN A 312 5.33 9.12 6.87
C GLN A 312 6.88 9.07 6.86
N PRO A 313 7.56 9.81 7.75
CA PRO A 313 9.02 9.93 7.75
C PRO A 313 9.78 8.60 7.89
N ASN A 314 9.17 7.61 8.54
CA ASN A 314 9.75 6.28 8.77
C ASN A 314 9.62 5.32 7.57
N ARG A 315 8.97 5.74 6.46
CA ARG A 315 8.68 4.89 5.29
C ARG A 315 9.32 5.37 3.99
N ARG A 316 10.45 6.09 4.09
CA ARG A 316 11.18 6.64 2.93
C ARG A 316 11.67 5.59 1.93
N ASN A 317 11.73 4.33 2.34
CA ASN A 317 12.13 3.20 1.50
C ASN A 317 10.96 2.52 0.77
N ILE A 318 9.74 3.09 0.85
CA ILE A 318 8.54 2.60 0.18
C ILE A 318 8.04 3.66 -0.79
N ARG A 319 7.59 3.25 -1.96
CA ARG A 319 6.96 4.12 -2.95
C ARG A 319 5.70 3.51 -3.53
N LEU A 320 4.77 4.35 -3.94
CA LEU A 320 3.60 3.93 -4.70
C LEU A 320 3.95 3.80 -6.18
N VAL A 321 3.37 2.80 -6.84
CA VAL A 321 3.59 2.52 -8.26
C VAL A 321 2.28 2.25 -8.98
N GLY A 322 2.29 2.52 -10.29
CA GLY A 322 1.12 2.32 -11.15
C GLY A 322 -0.03 3.31 -10.87
N PRO A 323 -1.05 3.30 -11.74
CA PRO A 323 -2.27 4.05 -11.53
C PRO A 323 -3.14 3.40 -10.44
N ILE A 324 -4.17 4.13 -9.99
CA ILE A 324 -5.26 3.58 -9.19
C ILE A 324 -6.00 2.56 -10.07
N PHE A 325 -6.36 1.43 -9.48
CA PHE A 325 -7.09 0.35 -10.17
C PHE A 325 -8.20 -0.21 -9.29
N ASP A 326 -9.11 -0.99 -9.89
CA ASP A 326 -10.30 -1.54 -9.21
C ASP A 326 -10.99 -0.49 -8.35
N SER A 327 -11.42 0.58 -8.99
CA SER A 327 -12.17 1.65 -8.31
C SER A 327 -13.46 1.12 -7.72
N PHE A 328 -13.79 1.61 -6.52
CA PHE A 328 -14.99 1.25 -5.77
C PHE A 328 -15.46 2.43 -4.92
N ASP A 329 -16.71 2.34 -4.50
CA ASP A 329 -17.32 3.30 -3.61
C ASP A 329 -17.27 2.81 -2.16
N TYR A 330 -17.22 3.75 -1.21
CA TYR A 330 -17.35 3.49 0.21
C TYR A 330 -18.75 3.84 0.73
N GLY A 331 -19.29 2.95 1.55
CA GLY A 331 -20.51 3.16 2.32
C GLY A 331 -20.28 2.90 3.80
N ILE A 332 -21.30 3.17 4.60
CA ILE A 332 -21.36 2.84 6.02
C ILE A 332 -22.07 1.50 6.15
N GLY A 333 -21.54 0.58 6.96
CA GLY A 333 -22.10 -0.74 7.17
C GLY A 333 -23.23 -0.74 8.20
N LEU A 334 -24.27 -1.50 7.94
CA LEU A 334 -25.45 -1.67 8.78
C LEU A 334 -25.82 -3.15 8.86
N PRO A 335 -26.45 -3.62 9.93
CA PRO A 335 -27.03 -4.96 9.94
C PRO A 335 -28.02 -5.16 8.79
N ALA A 336 -28.10 -6.37 8.27
CA ALA A 336 -29.04 -6.71 7.19
C ALA A 336 -30.50 -6.40 7.58
N GLY A 337 -31.21 -5.70 6.71
CA GLY A 337 -32.59 -5.27 6.94
C GLY A 337 -32.74 -4.10 7.92
N SER A 338 -31.69 -3.34 8.17
CA SER A 338 -31.73 -2.18 9.07
C SER A 338 -32.61 -1.05 8.52
N GLN A 339 -33.59 -0.64 9.32
CA GLN A 339 -34.46 0.52 8.99
C GLN A 339 -33.67 1.83 8.89
N LEU A 340 -32.51 1.89 9.56
CA LEU A 340 -31.61 3.05 9.53
C LEU A 340 -31.02 3.32 8.14
N ARG A 341 -31.00 2.33 7.25
CA ARG A 341 -30.47 2.44 5.89
C ARG A 341 -31.13 3.54 5.08
N GLU A 342 -32.48 3.58 5.07
CA GLU A 342 -33.25 4.59 4.33
C GLU A 342 -33.04 6.01 4.90
N GLU A 343 -33.00 6.12 6.24
CA GLU A 343 -32.79 7.40 6.92
C GLU A 343 -31.39 7.95 6.59
N LEU A 344 -30.34 7.10 6.69
CA LEU A 344 -28.97 7.46 6.36
C LEU A 344 -28.79 7.78 4.87
N ASN A 345 -29.38 7.00 3.98
CA ASN A 345 -29.33 7.23 2.54
C ASN A 345 -29.92 8.59 2.18
N THR A 346 -31.06 8.93 2.77
CA THR A 346 -31.69 10.25 2.57
C THR A 346 -30.80 11.37 3.12
N ALA A 347 -30.19 11.18 4.29
CA ALA A 347 -29.27 12.17 4.87
C ALA A 347 -28.01 12.34 4.01
N ILE A 348 -27.42 11.26 3.51
CA ILE A 348 -26.25 11.28 2.60
C ILE A 348 -26.57 12.04 1.30
N LEU A 349 -27.76 11.80 0.72
CA LEU A 349 -28.19 12.54 -0.48
C LEU A 349 -28.30 14.05 -0.21
N ARG A 350 -28.88 14.44 0.93
CA ARG A 350 -28.93 15.84 1.34
C ARG A 350 -27.55 16.46 1.54
N MET A 351 -26.63 15.73 2.20
CA MET A 351 -25.24 16.20 2.36
C MET A 351 -24.52 16.41 1.03
N ARG A 352 -24.88 15.61 0.03
CA ARG A 352 -24.35 15.72 -1.33
C ARG A 352 -24.93 16.90 -2.08
N GLU A 353 -26.25 17.10 -1.97
CA GLU A 353 -26.98 18.21 -2.63
C GLU A 353 -26.60 19.57 -2.06
N ASP A 354 -26.38 19.69 -0.75
CA ASP A 354 -26.02 20.96 -0.09
C ASP A 354 -24.50 21.20 -0.05
N GLY A 355 -23.68 20.27 -0.60
CA GLY A 355 -22.22 20.39 -0.69
C GLY A 355 -21.49 20.11 0.62
N THR A 356 -22.17 19.71 1.69
CA THR A 356 -21.53 19.44 2.99
C THR A 356 -20.52 18.30 2.88
N LEU A 357 -20.85 17.23 2.13
CA LEU A 357 -19.99 16.08 1.96
C LEU A 357 -18.66 16.43 1.27
N ASP A 358 -18.73 17.29 0.24
CA ASP A 358 -17.54 17.71 -0.50
C ASP A 358 -16.71 18.70 0.34
N ARG A 359 -17.34 19.60 1.08
CA ARG A 359 -16.65 20.51 2.02
C ARG A 359 -15.86 19.73 3.07
N ILE A 360 -16.45 18.71 3.73
CA ILE A 360 -15.75 17.89 4.72
C ILE A 360 -14.53 17.20 4.08
N LYS A 361 -14.68 16.65 2.87
CA LYS A 361 -13.57 16.00 2.15
C LYS A 361 -12.46 17.01 1.80
N GLU A 362 -12.82 18.21 1.33
CA GLU A 362 -11.85 19.27 1.01
C GLU A 362 -11.07 19.74 2.25
N GLU A 363 -11.71 19.82 3.39
CA GLU A 363 -11.06 20.17 4.67
C GLU A 363 -9.99 19.15 5.07
N TRP A 364 -10.21 17.86 4.82
CA TRP A 364 -9.28 16.78 5.18
C TRP A 364 -8.21 16.48 4.13
N PHE A 365 -8.56 16.52 2.85
CA PHE A 365 -7.69 16.06 1.76
C PHE A 365 -7.22 17.19 0.84
N GLY A 366 -7.69 18.43 1.05
CA GLY A 366 -7.46 19.54 0.15
C GLY A 366 -8.36 19.48 -1.09
N LYS A 367 -8.34 20.57 -1.87
CA LYS A 367 -9.08 20.59 -3.15
C LYS A 367 -8.46 19.59 -4.13
N HIS A 368 -9.25 18.62 -4.55
CA HIS A 368 -8.89 17.79 -5.70
C HIS A 368 -9.29 18.55 -6.98
N GLU A 369 -8.28 18.87 -7.81
CA GLU A 369 -8.52 19.28 -9.20
C GLU A 369 -9.01 18.12 -10.05
#